data_05e0a01ccb84d03bece91bec471e04bc
#
_entry.id   05e0a01ccb84d03bece91bec471e04bc
#
_cell.length_a   1.000
_cell.length_b   1.000
_cell.length_c   1.000
_cell.angle_alpha   90.00
_cell.angle_beta   90.00
_cell.angle_gamma   90.00
#
_symmetry.space_group_name_H-M   'P 1'
#
loop_
_entity.id
_entity.type
_entity.pdbx_description
1 polymer ?
#
loop_
_entity_poly.entity_id
_entity_poly.type
_entity_poly.pdbx_seq_one_letter_code
_entity_poly.pdbx_strand_id
1 'polypeptide(L)'
;MIHSCVCLFLCQDAFTSSINTNGGWTPFSPRPEISPQFKFSKRGGPDHDGSWIIEQGLEKNQIGAWSREYEIVGGTYYGFEAFGLGKKGFSNQRANCYVEIFFHDQNRQLVIDQRTGNFSRPFYPWGEEQENEWIKFEGVVRAPKEAKLAIIRLFLRWEPRAKIEWSNIQFRQCPEPKPRKVRIGALNFRPTGGKSAMDNCRMFEPFVKHARDKKVDLLVLGECITTMRNGLNAETGAEEIPGPCVEYLGELAKRNNLYLVTSLFERDQEALYNTAVILGPDGEMLGKYRKLCLAREEYREGISPGNQLPVFTTRFGKVGLMICFDVHMPEVARGLAANGAEIIALPIMGGHPALAKARAIENQVYLVTSTYSVNEDWMQTGVWDRSGELHARATKRNDLVVHEIDLAIPHFWRGNIGNFHNRLRHERPSFQLPK
;
A
#
# COMPACT_ATOMS: atom_id res chain seq x y z
N MET A 1 -30.26 -14.69 -20.23
CA MET A 1 -30.62 -13.27 -20.30
C MET A 1 -30.71 -12.75 -18.88
N ILE A 2 -29.62 -12.19 -18.38
CA ILE A 2 -29.58 -11.53 -17.09
C ILE A 2 -29.56 -10.05 -17.41
N HIS A 3 -30.69 -9.38 -17.19
CA HIS A 3 -30.81 -7.94 -17.32
C HIS A 3 -30.02 -7.30 -16.17
N SER A 4 -28.85 -6.78 -16.52
CA SER A 4 -28.05 -5.93 -15.65
C SER A 4 -28.79 -4.60 -15.49
N CYS A 5 -29.36 -4.36 -14.34
CA CYS A 5 -29.92 -3.06 -13.95
C CYS A 5 -28.72 -2.08 -13.81
N VAL A 6 -28.36 -1.41 -14.90
CA VAL A 6 -27.48 -0.26 -14.87
C VAL A 6 -28.31 0.93 -14.39
N CYS A 7 -28.26 1.23 -13.10
CA CYS A 7 -28.68 2.53 -12.61
C CYS A 7 -27.76 3.59 -13.21
N LEU A 8 -28.22 4.19 -14.29
CA LEU A 8 -27.68 5.45 -14.81
C LEU A 8 -27.93 6.52 -13.74
N PHE A 9 -26.91 6.81 -12.93
CA PHE A 9 -26.89 8.05 -12.17
C PHE A 9 -26.63 9.20 -13.15
N LEU A 10 -27.69 9.70 -13.74
CA LEU A 10 -27.73 11.05 -14.28
C LEU A 10 -27.60 11.99 -13.09
N CYS A 11 -26.37 12.44 -12.80
CA CYS A 11 -26.17 13.59 -11.92
C CYS A 11 -26.78 14.81 -12.61
N GLN A 12 -28.04 15.12 -12.31
CA GLN A 12 -28.60 16.42 -12.58
C GLN A 12 -27.86 17.43 -11.70
N ASP A 13 -27.30 18.46 -12.34
CA ASP A 13 -26.76 19.66 -11.69
C ASP A 13 -27.90 20.36 -10.93
N ALA A 14 -27.96 20.14 -9.64
CA ALA A 14 -28.88 20.85 -8.77
C ALA A 14 -28.13 21.46 -7.59
N PHE A 15 -28.26 22.76 -7.51
CA PHE A 15 -27.86 23.70 -6.46
C PHE A 15 -26.57 24.49 -6.71
N THR A 16 -26.68 25.51 -7.55
CA THR A 16 -25.84 26.71 -7.45
C THR A 16 -26.44 27.66 -6.43
N SER A 17 -26.11 27.55 -5.15
CA SER A 17 -26.18 28.71 -4.27
C SER A 17 -25.11 29.69 -4.71
N SER A 18 -25.40 31.01 -4.63
CA SER A 18 -24.50 32.12 -5.01
C SER A 18 -23.29 32.23 -4.07
N ILE A 19 -22.48 31.17 -3.98
CA ILE A 19 -21.20 31.19 -3.30
C ILE A 19 -20.20 31.72 -4.32
N ASN A 20 -19.54 32.83 -3.98
CA ASN A 20 -18.52 33.47 -4.78
C ASN A 20 -17.43 32.44 -5.13
N THR A 21 -17.43 31.95 -6.39
CA THR A 21 -16.59 30.83 -6.86
C THR A 21 -15.19 31.35 -7.16
N ASN A 22 -14.35 31.47 -6.13
CA ASN A 22 -12.94 31.76 -6.34
C ASN A 22 -12.29 30.59 -7.10
N GLY A 23 -11.73 30.86 -8.26
CA GLY A 23 -10.98 29.90 -9.05
C GLY A 23 -11.81 28.78 -9.70
N GLY A 24 -13.14 28.95 -9.86
CA GLY A 24 -14.01 28.00 -10.59
C GLY A 24 -14.38 26.72 -9.83
N TRP A 25 -14.17 26.67 -8.51
CA TRP A 25 -14.63 25.59 -7.65
C TRP A 25 -16.08 25.85 -7.21
N THR A 26 -16.94 24.84 -7.31
CA THR A 26 -18.35 24.87 -6.94
C THR A 26 -18.68 23.80 -5.90
N PRO A 27 -19.60 24.07 -4.94
CA PRO A 27 -20.08 23.04 -4.03
C PRO A 27 -20.81 21.90 -4.77
N PHE A 28 -20.59 20.69 -4.30
CA PHE A 28 -21.26 19.49 -4.78
C PHE A 28 -21.74 18.64 -3.59
N SER A 29 -22.98 18.17 -3.65
CA SER A 29 -23.49 17.10 -2.81
C SER A 29 -24.42 16.22 -3.64
N PRO A 30 -24.45 14.88 -3.41
CA PRO A 30 -25.35 13.99 -4.14
C PRO A 30 -26.83 14.31 -3.94
N ARG A 31 -27.18 14.89 -2.79
CA ARG A 31 -28.55 15.32 -2.44
C ARG A 31 -28.48 16.52 -1.50
N PRO A 32 -29.42 17.48 -1.60
CA PRO A 32 -29.42 18.69 -0.77
C PRO A 32 -29.49 18.40 0.74
N GLU A 33 -30.27 17.38 1.14
CA GLU A 33 -30.54 17.05 2.54
C GLU A 33 -29.31 16.59 3.31
N ILE A 34 -28.29 16.09 2.59
CA ILE A 34 -27.05 15.60 3.18
C ILE A 34 -25.85 16.51 2.86
N SER A 35 -26.13 17.72 2.38
CA SER A 35 -25.09 18.68 2.02
C SER A 35 -24.42 19.28 3.27
N PRO A 36 -23.09 19.26 3.37
CA PRO A 36 -22.37 20.00 4.39
C PRO A 36 -22.33 21.50 4.06
N GLN A 37 -21.74 22.30 4.95
CA GLN A 37 -21.46 23.71 4.69
C GLN A 37 -20.17 23.88 3.89
N PHE A 38 -20.21 24.84 2.95
CA PHE A 38 -19.07 25.19 2.09
C PHE A 38 -18.67 26.64 2.32
N LYS A 39 -17.38 26.90 2.50
CA LYS A 39 -16.81 28.24 2.72
C LYS A 39 -15.50 28.39 1.97
N PHE A 40 -15.16 29.60 1.55
CA PHE A 40 -13.84 29.93 1.05
C PHE A 40 -13.15 30.91 2.01
N SER A 41 -11.90 30.62 2.38
CA SER A 41 -11.05 31.51 3.18
C SER A 41 -9.93 32.09 2.33
N LYS A 42 -9.85 33.40 2.23
CA LYS A 42 -8.78 34.11 1.46
C LYS A 42 -7.39 33.96 2.08
N ARG A 43 -7.30 33.64 3.38
CA ARG A 43 -6.05 33.51 4.16
C ARG A 43 -5.82 32.10 4.65
N GLY A 44 -6.54 31.10 4.12
CA GLY A 44 -6.34 29.69 4.44
C GLY A 44 -5.20 29.09 3.63
N GLY A 45 -4.88 27.83 3.90
CA GLY A 45 -3.83 27.10 3.22
C GLY A 45 -2.45 27.23 3.91
N PRO A 46 -1.50 26.33 3.58
CA PRO A 46 -0.15 26.35 4.17
C PRO A 46 0.61 27.63 3.80
N ASP A 47 0.37 28.20 2.62
CA ASP A 47 1.04 29.40 2.10
C ASP A 47 0.18 30.66 2.24
N HIS A 48 -0.97 30.59 2.94
CA HIS A 48 -1.92 31.67 3.14
C HIS A 48 -2.51 32.27 1.84
N ASP A 49 -2.56 31.49 0.76
CA ASP A 49 -3.05 31.85 -0.57
C ASP A 49 -4.52 31.51 -0.83
N GLY A 50 -5.18 30.93 0.18
CA GLY A 50 -6.60 30.61 0.20
C GLY A 50 -6.90 29.13 0.40
N SER A 51 -8.08 28.84 0.94
CA SER A 51 -8.55 27.47 1.12
C SER A 51 -10.04 27.30 0.90
N TRP A 52 -10.41 26.14 0.38
CA TRP A 52 -11.79 25.67 0.20
C TRP A 52 -12.17 24.76 1.35
N ILE A 53 -13.13 25.18 2.15
CA ILE A 53 -13.48 24.56 3.42
C ILE A 53 -14.79 23.78 3.24
N ILE A 54 -14.83 22.56 3.79
CA ILE A 54 -16.05 21.78 3.99
C ILE A 54 -16.18 21.54 5.49
N GLU A 55 -17.38 21.84 6.02
CA GLU A 55 -17.66 21.72 7.44
C GLU A 55 -18.97 20.92 7.64
N GLN A 56 -18.90 19.81 8.35
CA GLN A 56 -20.04 18.93 8.64
C GLN A 56 -20.71 19.31 9.95
N GLY A 57 -22.05 19.19 9.98
CA GLY A 57 -22.87 19.35 11.16
C GLY A 57 -22.82 18.13 12.08
N LEU A 58 -23.89 17.92 12.83
CA LEU A 58 -24.04 16.81 13.77
C LEU A 58 -24.41 15.48 13.10
N GLU A 59 -24.98 15.56 11.90
CA GLU A 59 -25.53 14.41 11.18
C GLU A 59 -24.42 13.53 10.60
N LYS A 60 -24.56 12.20 10.79
CA LYS A 60 -23.56 11.21 10.31
C LYS A 60 -23.60 10.92 8.82
N ASN A 61 -24.62 11.40 8.13
CA ASN A 61 -24.89 11.08 6.72
C ASN A 61 -24.41 12.15 5.74
N GLN A 62 -23.81 13.23 6.21
CA GLN A 62 -23.37 14.31 5.33
C GLN A 62 -22.24 13.87 4.42
N ILE A 63 -22.33 14.27 3.14
CA ILE A 63 -21.31 14.06 2.12
C ILE A 63 -21.29 15.24 1.15
N GLY A 64 -20.14 15.79 0.90
CA GLY A 64 -19.98 16.87 -0.07
C GLY A 64 -18.55 17.02 -0.55
N ALA A 65 -18.41 17.74 -1.64
CA ALA A 65 -17.13 18.03 -2.25
C ALA A 65 -17.08 19.43 -2.84
N TRP A 66 -15.91 20.01 -2.93
CA TRP A 66 -15.62 21.05 -3.89
C TRP A 66 -15.37 20.41 -5.25
N SER A 67 -16.05 20.84 -6.29
CA SER A 67 -15.99 20.29 -7.64
C SER A 67 -15.49 21.31 -8.64
N ARG A 68 -14.60 20.90 -9.55
CA ARG A 68 -14.14 21.74 -10.67
C ARG A 68 -13.94 20.90 -11.92
N GLU A 69 -14.26 21.50 -13.07
CA GLU A 69 -14.05 20.92 -14.39
C GLU A 69 -12.80 21.51 -15.05
N TYR A 70 -12.12 20.65 -15.81
CA TYR A 70 -10.95 21.00 -16.60
C TYR A 70 -11.09 20.44 -18.00
N GLU A 71 -10.89 21.27 -19.01
CA GLU A 71 -10.70 20.78 -20.38
C GLU A 71 -9.37 20.05 -20.48
N ILE A 72 -9.38 18.89 -21.13
CA ILE A 72 -8.21 18.03 -21.24
C ILE A 72 -8.04 17.44 -22.64
N VAL A 73 -6.82 16.96 -22.91
CA VAL A 73 -6.50 16.17 -24.09
C VAL A 73 -6.47 14.71 -23.74
N GLY A 74 -7.39 13.93 -24.31
CA GLY A 74 -7.45 12.48 -24.10
C GLY A 74 -6.18 11.76 -24.56
N GLY A 75 -5.84 10.67 -23.86
CA GLY A 75 -4.64 9.87 -24.13
C GLY A 75 -3.35 10.40 -23.51
N THR A 76 -3.35 11.61 -22.93
CA THR A 76 -2.18 12.23 -22.27
C THR A 76 -2.18 12.00 -20.77
N TYR A 77 -1.06 12.27 -20.10
CA TYR A 77 -0.90 12.16 -18.67
C TYR A 77 -1.14 13.49 -17.97
N TYR A 78 -1.80 13.40 -16.81
CA TYR A 78 -2.08 14.54 -15.93
C TYR A 78 -1.60 14.26 -14.52
N GLY A 79 -0.84 15.21 -13.97
CA GLY A 79 -0.46 15.22 -12.56
C GLY A 79 -1.46 16.02 -11.74
N PHE A 80 -1.83 15.48 -10.60
CA PHE A 80 -2.66 16.13 -9.59
C PHE A 80 -1.86 16.32 -8.31
N GLU A 81 -2.04 17.48 -7.66
CA GLU A 81 -1.54 17.77 -6.33
C GLU A 81 -2.55 18.65 -5.59
N ALA A 82 -2.76 18.37 -4.31
CA ALA A 82 -3.52 19.21 -3.39
C ALA A 82 -3.11 18.94 -1.95
N PHE A 83 -3.35 19.91 -1.07
CA PHE A 83 -3.16 19.75 0.37
C PHE A 83 -4.49 19.82 1.09
N GLY A 84 -4.72 18.88 2.03
CA GLY A 84 -5.90 18.80 2.87
C GLY A 84 -5.50 18.85 4.35
N LEU A 85 -6.11 19.75 5.14
CA LEU A 85 -5.93 19.81 6.59
C LEU A 85 -7.26 19.47 7.27
N GLY A 86 -7.29 18.34 7.95
CA GLY A 86 -8.42 17.94 8.80
C GLY A 86 -8.32 18.55 10.19
N LYS A 87 -9.33 19.36 10.57
CA LYS A 87 -9.41 19.98 11.90
C LYS A 87 -10.55 19.37 12.70
N LYS A 88 -10.24 18.67 13.81
CA LYS A 88 -11.17 18.08 14.79
C LYS A 88 -12.21 17.08 14.22
N GLY A 89 -12.53 16.07 14.97
CA GLY A 89 -13.69 15.20 14.77
C GLY A 89 -13.50 13.99 13.87
N PHE A 90 -12.29 13.73 13.33
CA PHE A 90 -12.09 12.58 12.43
C PHE A 90 -11.92 11.27 13.20
N SER A 91 -12.76 10.29 12.90
CA SER A 91 -12.57 8.90 13.29
C SER A 91 -11.64 8.16 12.31
N ASN A 92 -11.70 8.53 11.03
CA ASN A 92 -10.85 7.97 9.98
C ASN A 92 -10.64 9.00 8.85
N GLN A 93 -9.77 9.98 9.08
CA GLN A 93 -9.48 11.04 8.11
C GLN A 93 -9.09 10.49 6.74
N ARG A 94 -8.28 9.41 6.70
CA ARG A 94 -7.81 8.82 5.44
C ARG A 94 -8.91 8.22 4.59
N ALA A 95 -9.98 7.69 5.20
CA ALA A 95 -11.10 7.11 4.46
C ALA A 95 -12.15 8.15 4.05
N ASN A 96 -12.31 9.20 4.84
CA ASN A 96 -13.42 10.14 4.72
C ASN A 96 -13.06 11.47 4.07
N CYS A 97 -11.74 11.74 3.91
CA CYS A 97 -11.20 12.84 3.10
C CYS A 97 -10.42 12.26 1.92
N TYR A 98 -10.88 12.52 0.71
CA TYR A 98 -10.25 11.98 -0.49
C TYR A 98 -10.55 12.85 -1.71
N VAL A 99 -9.81 12.60 -2.78
CA VAL A 99 -9.97 13.26 -4.08
C VAL A 99 -10.42 12.24 -5.11
N GLU A 100 -11.38 12.62 -5.94
CA GLU A 100 -11.81 11.84 -7.11
C GLU A 100 -11.55 12.64 -8.38
N ILE A 101 -11.04 11.98 -9.42
CA ILE A 101 -10.87 12.52 -10.76
C ILE A 101 -11.61 11.64 -11.74
N PHE A 102 -12.68 12.16 -12.34
CA PHE A 102 -13.48 11.49 -13.36
C PHE A 102 -13.13 12.01 -14.75
N PHE A 103 -13.35 11.17 -15.76
CA PHE A 103 -13.14 11.53 -17.15
C PHE A 103 -14.43 11.40 -17.97
N HIS A 104 -14.76 12.46 -18.70
CA HIS A 104 -15.96 12.54 -19.51
C HIS A 104 -15.61 12.94 -20.95
N ASP A 105 -16.49 12.59 -21.88
CA ASP A 105 -16.44 13.08 -23.26
C ASP A 105 -16.99 14.53 -23.37
N GLN A 106 -17.05 15.04 -24.58
CA GLN A 106 -17.60 16.37 -24.86
C GLN A 106 -19.09 16.54 -24.50
N ASN A 107 -19.83 15.43 -24.39
CA ASN A 107 -21.25 15.40 -24.02
C ASN A 107 -21.46 15.16 -22.52
N ARG A 108 -20.39 15.21 -21.72
CA ARG A 108 -20.39 14.94 -20.27
C ARG A 108 -20.80 13.50 -19.91
N GLN A 109 -20.63 12.54 -20.83
CA GLN A 109 -20.81 11.14 -20.57
C GLN A 109 -19.51 10.50 -20.10
N LEU A 110 -19.59 9.55 -19.16
CA LEU A 110 -18.42 8.78 -18.73
C LEU A 110 -17.80 8.05 -19.92
N VAL A 111 -16.52 8.23 -20.16
CA VAL A 111 -15.79 7.55 -21.21
C VAL A 111 -15.51 6.09 -20.86
N ILE A 112 -15.39 5.23 -21.89
CA ILE A 112 -14.97 3.85 -21.71
C ILE A 112 -13.44 3.82 -21.57
N ASP A 113 -12.94 3.18 -20.52
CA ASP A 113 -11.53 2.87 -20.38
C ASP A 113 -11.22 1.58 -21.13
N GLN A 114 -10.45 1.68 -22.20
CA GLN A 114 -10.11 0.54 -23.07
C GLN A 114 -9.34 -0.57 -22.33
N ARG A 115 -8.64 -0.25 -21.21
CA ARG A 115 -7.92 -1.23 -20.39
C ARG A 115 -8.87 -2.19 -19.67
N THR A 116 -10.04 -1.71 -19.29
CA THR A 116 -11.06 -2.50 -18.58
C THR A 116 -12.20 -2.94 -19.47
N GLY A 117 -12.39 -2.29 -20.62
CA GLY A 117 -13.54 -2.48 -21.49
C GLY A 117 -14.86 -1.99 -20.90
N ASN A 118 -14.82 -1.13 -19.87
CA ASN A 118 -15.97 -0.61 -19.16
C ASN A 118 -15.83 0.92 -18.93
N PHE A 119 -16.86 1.56 -18.38
CA PHE A 119 -16.77 2.97 -18.03
C PHE A 119 -15.57 3.26 -17.16
N SER A 120 -14.89 4.38 -17.44
CA SER A 120 -13.77 4.86 -16.66
C SER A 120 -14.18 5.01 -15.21
N ARG A 121 -13.37 4.44 -14.31
CA ARG A 121 -13.54 4.60 -12.86
C ARG A 121 -12.79 5.82 -12.40
N PRO A 122 -13.21 6.44 -11.27
CA PRO A 122 -12.47 7.54 -10.71
C PRO A 122 -11.01 7.15 -10.43
N PHE A 123 -10.11 8.07 -10.66
CA PHE A 123 -8.76 8.01 -10.14
C PHE A 123 -8.73 8.68 -8.78
N TYR A 124 -8.10 8.05 -7.81
CA TYR A 124 -7.95 8.56 -6.44
C TYR A 124 -6.47 8.88 -6.18
N PRO A 125 -6.07 10.16 -6.20
CA PRO A 125 -4.74 10.57 -5.78
C PRO A 125 -4.44 10.09 -4.36
N TRP A 126 -3.22 9.61 -4.14
CA TRP A 126 -2.80 9.08 -2.85
C TRP A 126 -2.50 10.21 -1.86
N GLY A 127 -3.04 10.15 -0.64
CA GLY A 127 -2.80 11.14 0.40
C GLY A 127 -1.75 10.65 1.42
N GLU A 128 -0.71 11.45 1.67
CA GLU A 128 0.33 11.19 2.67
C GLU A 128 0.40 12.34 3.68
N GLU A 129 0.43 11.99 4.96
CA GLU A 129 0.62 12.98 6.03
C GLU A 129 1.99 13.62 5.94
N GLN A 130 2.05 14.93 6.14
CA GLN A 130 3.27 15.73 6.20
C GLN A 130 3.57 16.08 7.67
N GLU A 131 4.78 16.52 7.96
CA GLU A 131 5.20 16.93 9.30
C GLU A 131 4.37 18.07 9.91
N ASN A 132 3.72 18.88 9.07
CA ASN A 132 2.90 20.02 9.47
C ASN A 132 1.39 19.69 9.57
N GLU A 133 1.00 18.43 9.74
CA GLU A 133 -0.37 17.94 9.85
C GLU A 133 -1.21 18.03 8.53
N TRP A 134 -0.68 18.60 7.48
CA TRP A 134 -1.32 18.59 6.17
C TRP A 134 -1.18 17.21 5.52
N ILE A 135 -2.21 16.78 4.81
CA ILE A 135 -2.13 15.61 3.92
C ILE A 135 -1.88 16.12 2.51
N LYS A 136 -0.77 15.70 1.93
CA LYS A 136 -0.48 15.93 0.52
C LYS A 136 -1.13 14.82 -0.30
N PHE A 137 -2.07 15.18 -1.17
CA PHE A 137 -2.69 14.29 -2.15
C PHE A 137 -1.99 14.46 -3.48
N GLU A 138 -1.42 13.39 -4.01
CA GLU A 138 -0.75 13.45 -5.31
C GLU A 138 -0.96 12.18 -6.13
N GLY A 139 -0.81 12.32 -7.45
CA GLY A 139 -0.83 11.18 -8.35
C GLY A 139 -0.80 11.59 -9.80
N VAL A 140 -0.42 10.65 -10.65
CA VAL A 140 -0.41 10.81 -12.11
C VAL A 140 -1.39 9.82 -12.72
N VAL A 141 -2.21 10.31 -13.63
CA VAL A 141 -3.21 9.48 -14.32
C VAL A 141 -3.15 9.73 -15.82
N ARG A 142 -3.28 8.68 -16.61
CA ARG A 142 -3.49 8.79 -18.04
C ARG A 142 -4.98 8.99 -18.32
N ALA A 143 -5.36 10.10 -18.94
CA ALA A 143 -6.73 10.32 -19.38
C ALA A 143 -7.11 9.28 -20.45
N PRO A 144 -8.32 8.70 -20.39
CA PRO A 144 -8.83 7.86 -21.48
C PRO A 144 -8.78 8.61 -22.82
N LYS A 145 -8.60 7.87 -23.92
CA LYS A 145 -8.33 8.47 -25.23
C LYS A 145 -9.44 9.40 -25.73
N GLU A 146 -10.67 9.06 -25.42
CA GLU A 146 -11.88 9.81 -25.84
C GLU A 146 -12.25 10.93 -24.85
N ALA A 147 -11.54 11.06 -23.73
CA ALA A 147 -11.83 12.07 -22.72
C ALA A 147 -11.55 13.49 -23.23
N LYS A 148 -12.45 14.42 -22.90
CA LYS A 148 -12.37 15.85 -23.18
C LYS A 148 -12.46 16.69 -21.92
N LEU A 149 -13.02 16.14 -20.85
CA LEU A 149 -13.21 16.80 -19.57
C LEU A 149 -12.71 15.92 -18.44
N ALA A 150 -12.06 16.53 -17.45
CA ALA A 150 -11.78 15.93 -16.14
C ALA A 150 -12.59 16.70 -15.09
N ILE A 151 -13.35 15.98 -14.29
CA ILE A 151 -14.06 16.52 -13.13
C ILE A 151 -13.32 16.10 -11.89
N ILE A 152 -12.86 17.07 -11.11
CA ILE A 152 -12.14 16.85 -9.86
C ILE A 152 -13.04 17.19 -8.70
N ARG A 153 -13.14 16.28 -7.72
CA ARG A 153 -13.92 16.46 -6.51
C ARG A 153 -13.06 16.22 -5.27
N LEU A 154 -13.10 17.17 -4.35
CA LEU A 154 -12.37 17.16 -3.07
C LEU A 154 -13.38 16.88 -1.96
N PHE A 155 -13.43 15.66 -1.48
CA PHE A 155 -14.51 15.17 -0.60
C PHE A 155 -14.23 15.29 0.89
N LEU A 156 -15.33 15.51 1.63
CA LEU A 156 -15.49 15.16 3.04
C LEU A 156 -16.81 14.41 3.20
N ARG A 157 -16.79 13.24 3.88
CA ARG A 157 -18.00 12.45 4.12
C ARG A 157 -18.04 11.82 5.52
N TRP A 158 -19.26 11.66 6.05
CA TRP A 158 -19.59 10.79 7.19
C TRP A 158 -18.86 11.02 8.50
N GLU A 159 -18.32 12.21 8.72
CA GLU A 159 -17.59 12.61 9.93
C GLU A 159 -18.30 13.77 10.63
N PRO A 160 -19.20 13.50 11.59
CA PRO A 160 -19.92 14.55 12.30
C PRO A 160 -18.96 15.56 12.96
N ARG A 161 -19.27 16.86 12.80
CA ARG A 161 -18.46 17.98 13.30
C ARG A 161 -17.06 18.09 12.71
N ALA A 162 -16.72 17.30 11.70
CA ALA A 162 -15.45 17.41 11.03
C ALA A 162 -15.37 18.62 10.12
N LYS A 163 -14.17 19.13 9.98
CA LYS A 163 -13.84 20.21 9.06
C LYS A 163 -12.58 19.86 8.29
N ILE A 164 -12.59 20.06 6.98
CA ILE A 164 -11.40 19.99 6.13
C ILE A 164 -11.17 21.30 5.39
N GLU A 165 -9.91 21.67 5.27
CA GLU A 165 -9.45 22.77 4.42
C GLU A 165 -8.62 22.20 3.26
N TRP A 166 -8.99 22.54 2.03
CA TRP A 166 -8.27 22.17 0.82
C TRP A 166 -7.53 23.36 0.24
N SER A 167 -6.26 23.21 -0.12
CA SER A 167 -5.43 24.29 -0.67
C SER A 167 -4.42 23.77 -1.68
N ASN A 168 -3.74 24.70 -2.38
CA ASN A 168 -2.65 24.45 -3.34
C ASN A 168 -3.03 23.38 -4.38
N ILE A 169 -4.26 23.50 -4.93
CA ILE A 169 -4.82 22.51 -5.83
C ILE A 169 -4.29 22.72 -7.23
N GLN A 170 -3.59 21.74 -7.76
CA GLN A 170 -3.00 21.77 -9.09
C GLN A 170 -3.43 20.55 -9.90
N PHE A 171 -3.83 20.77 -11.13
CA PHE A 171 -4.08 19.72 -12.11
C PHE A 171 -3.54 20.18 -13.46
N ARG A 172 -2.53 19.48 -13.97
CA ARG A 172 -1.82 19.90 -15.18
C ARG A 172 -1.31 18.71 -15.98
N GLN A 173 -1.23 18.88 -17.29
CA GLN A 173 -0.57 17.91 -18.16
C GLN A 173 0.87 17.72 -17.72
N CYS A 174 1.33 16.47 -17.74
CA CYS A 174 2.68 16.10 -17.38
C CYS A 174 3.23 15.01 -18.32
N PRO A 175 4.53 14.78 -18.35
CA PRO A 175 5.12 13.67 -19.08
C PRO A 175 4.63 12.32 -18.56
N GLU A 176 4.73 11.29 -19.39
CA GLU A 176 4.54 9.91 -18.98
C GLU A 176 5.47 9.55 -17.80
N PRO A 177 4.96 8.93 -16.74
CA PRO A 177 5.80 8.47 -15.64
C PRO A 177 6.89 7.51 -16.12
N LYS A 178 8.09 7.68 -15.62
CA LYS A 178 9.18 6.73 -15.90
C LYS A 178 8.85 5.37 -15.30
N PRO A 179 9.26 4.26 -15.95
CA PRO A 179 9.17 2.93 -15.36
C PRO A 179 9.84 2.87 -13.98
N ARG A 180 9.19 2.20 -13.03
CA ARG A 180 9.69 1.94 -11.68
C ARG A 180 10.04 0.47 -11.55
N LYS A 181 11.08 0.06 -12.26
CA LYS A 181 11.52 -1.33 -12.32
C LYS A 181 12.20 -1.75 -11.04
N VAL A 182 11.85 -2.94 -10.55
CA VAL A 182 12.41 -3.56 -9.34
C VAL A 182 12.69 -5.03 -9.63
N ARG A 183 13.89 -5.47 -9.36
CA ARG A 183 14.26 -6.89 -9.42
C ARG A 183 14.17 -7.50 -8.04
N ILE A 184 13.18 -8.37 -7.85
CA ILE A 184 12.86 -9.01 -6.58
C ILE A 184 13.44 -10.40 -6.57
N GLY A 185 14.19 -10.74 -5.52
CA GLY A 185 14.71 -12.08 -5.24
C GLY A 185 14.00 -12.73 -4.09
N ALA A 186 13.66 -14.01 -4.22
CA ALA A 186 13.16 -14.86 -3.15
C ALA A 186 14.08 -16.09 -3.01
N LEU A 187 14.52 -16.38 -1.78
CA LEU A 187 15.50 -17.44 -1.53
C LEU A 187 14.83 -18.65 -0.85
N ASN A 188 14.89 -19.80 -1.47
CA ASN A 188 14.62 -21.08 -0.81
C ASN A 188 15.92 -21.65 -0.25
N PHE A 189 16.19 -21.39 1.03
CA PHE A 189 17.38 -21.91 1.69
C PHE A 189 17.13 -22.12 3.17
N ARG A 190 17.45 -23.32 3.66
CA ARG A 190 17.34 -23.70 5.06
C ARG A 190 18.75 -23.89 5.64
N PRO A 191 19.20 -23.03 6.57
CA PRO A 191 20.46 -23.25 7.29
C PRO A 191 20.45 -24.61 8.00
N THR A 192 21.59 -25.28 7.99
CA THR A 192 21.78 -26.58 8.65
C THR A 192 23.21 -26.72 9.13
N GLY A 193 23.39 -27.18 10.36
CA GLY A 193 24.73 -27.44 10.92
C GLY A 193 25.42 -26.23 11.55
N GLY A 194 24.76 -25.07 11.63
CA GLY A 194 25.22 -23.94 12.44
C GLY A 194 25.19 -24.29 13.93
N LYS A 195 26.09 -23.70 14.70
CA LYS A 195 26.19 -23.88 16.16
C LYS A 195 25.74 -22.62 16.92
N SER A 196 25.56 -21.53 16.22
CA SER A 196 25.13 -20.24 16.74
C SER A 196 24.18 -19.52 15.77
N ALA A 197 23.50 -18.46 16.23
CA ALA A 197 22.71 -17.55 15.40
C ALA A 197 23.55 -16.94 14.28
N MET A 198 24.77 -16.51 14.62
CA MET A 198 25.69 -15.89 13.66
C MET A 198 26.18 -16.88 12.60
N ASP A 199 26.39 -18.16 12.95
CA ASP A 199 26.77 -19.18 11.95
C ASP A 199 25.69 -19.34 10.91
N ASN A 200 24.42 -19.35 11.32
CA ASN A 200 23.31 -19.38 10.40
C ASN A 200 23.28 -18.15 9.49
N CYS A 201 23.48 -16.95 10.02
CA CYS A 201 23.55 -15.72 9.22
C CYS A 201 24.65 -15.77 8.15
N ARG A 202 25.83 -16.27 8.51
CA ARG A 202 26.96 -16.41 7.58
C ARG A 202 26.69 -17.35 6.40
N MET A 203 25.82 -18.35 6.59
CA MET A 203 25.44 -19.26 5.50
C MET A 203 24.67 -18.58 4.37
N PHE A 204 24.09 -17.40 4.60
CA PHE A 204 23.39 -16.65 3.55
C PHE A 204 24.32 -15.82 2.66
N GLU A 205 25.56 -15.58 3.06
CA GLU A 205 26.50 -14.72 2.32
C GLU A 205 26.68 -15.14 0.84
N PRO A 206 26.84 -16.40 0.47
CA PRO A 206 26.95 -16.81 -0.93
C PRO A 206 25.71 -16.46 -1.76
N PHE A 207 24.52 -16.57 -1.16
CA PHE A 207 23.25 -16.27 -1.83
C PHE A 207 23.02 -14.76 -2.00
N VAL A 208 23.42 -13.96 -1.01
CA VAL A 208 23.36 -12.49 -1.10
C VAL A 208 24.33 -11.99 -2.19
N LYS A 209 25.53 -12.57 -2.30
CA LYS A 209 26.46 -12.29 -3.41
C LYS A 209 25.84 -12.68 -4.77
N HIS A 210 25.21 -13.85 -4.84
CA HIS A 210 24.53 -14.28 -6.06
C HIS A 210 23.36 -13.37 -6.43
N ALA A 211 22.62 -12.85 -5.44
CA ALA A 211 21.56 -11.87 -5.66
C ALA A 211 22.10 -10.56 -6.26
N ARG A 212 23.25 -10.05 -5.76
CA ARG A 212 23.96 -8.91 -6.36
C ARG A 212 24.30 -9.18 -7.83
N ASP A 213 24.85 -10.35 -8.15
CA ASP A 213 25.27 -10.70 -9.50
C ASP A 213 24.06 -10.76 -10.46
N LYS A 214 22.87 -11.10 -9.93
CA LYS A 214 21.58 -11.02 -10.62
C LYS A 214 20.94 -9.64 -10.58
N LYS A 215 21.60 -8.62 -10.02
CA LYS A 215 21.11 -7.24 -9.86
C LYS A 215 19.78 -7.18 -9.12
N VAL A 216 19.63 -7.94 -8.06
CA VAL A 216 18.44 -7.92 -7.19
C VAL A 216 18.42 -6.62 -6.40
N ASP A 217 17.28 -5.94 -6.37
CA ASP A 217 17.04 -4.75 -5.57
C ASP A 217 16.51 -5.09 -4.16
N LEU A 218 15.60 -6.06 -4.07
CA LEU A 218 15.02 -6.56 -2.82
C LEU A 218 15.17 -8.07 -2.74
N LEU A 219 15.89 -8.55 -1.73
CA LEU A 219 16.03 -9.98 -1.43
C LEU A 219 15.24 -10.35 -0.18
N VAL A 220 14.36 -11.36 -0.28
CA VAL A 220 13.61 -11.90 0.84
C VAL A 220 14.17 -13.28 1.22
N LEU A 221 14.56 -13.42 2.49
CA LEU A 221 15.02 -14.66 3.11
C LEU A 221 13.90 -15.30 3.94
N GLY A 222 14.16 -16.49 4.49
CA GLY A 222 13.19 -17.24 5.28
C GLY A 222 12.88 -16.66 6.66
N GLU A 223 11.97 -17.32 7.36
CA GLU A 223 11.55 -17.00 8.72
C GLU A 223 12.51 -17.57 9.76
N CYS A 224 12.76 -16.82 10.86
CA CYS A 224 13.55 -17.24 12.02
C CYS A 224 14.92 -17.85 11.64
N ILE A 225 15.63 -17.20 10.72
CA ILE A 225 16.88 -17.76 10.17
C ILE A 225 17.96 -18.02 11.21
N THR A 226 17.99 -17.22 12.30
CA THR A 226 19.02 -17.28 13.35
C THR A 226 18.92 -18.54 14.20
N THR A 227 17.73 -19.13 14.35
CA THR A 227 17.51 -20.32 15.18
C THR A 227 17.23 -21.57 14.37
N MET A 228 17.19 -21.47 13.04
CA MET A 228 16.83 -22.58 12.18
C MET A 228 17.85 -23.73 12.28
N ARG A 229 17.42 -24.86 12.82
CA ARG A 229 18.20 -26.14 12.89
C ARG A 229 19.61 -26.05 13.50
N ASN A 230 19.81 -25.17 14.47
CA ASN A 230 21.07 -25.06 15.21
C ASN A 230 20.96 -25.36 16.71
N GLY A 231 19.79 -25.85 17.15
CA GLY A 231 19.52 -26.18 18.54
C GLY A 231 19.07 -25.00 19.41
N LEU A 232 19.03 -23.78 18.86
CA LEU A 232 18.47 -22.61 19.54
C LEU A 232 16.96 -22.56 19.37
N ASN A 233 16.28 -22.00 20.35
CA ASN A 233 14.86 -21.65 20.35
C ASN A 233 14.67 -20.14 20.48
N ALA A 234 13.45 -19.68 20.67
CA ALA A 234 13.16 -18.25 20.81
C ALA A 234 13.86 -17.63 22.02
N GLU A 235 13.88 -18.33 23.16
CA GLU A 235 14.50 -17.82 24.39
C GLU A 235 16.02 -17.71 24.28
N THR A 236 16.67 -18.76 23.73
CA THR A 236 18.14 -18.88 23.69
C THR A 236 18.77 -18.23 22.45
N GLY A 237 17.99 -17.95 21.42
CA GLY A 237 18.44 -17.39 20.15
C GLY A 237 17.93 -16.00 19.83
N ALA A 238 17.12 -15.39 20.72
CA ALA A 238 16.70 -14.02 20.57
C ALA A 238 17.84 -13.04 20.86
N GLU A 239 17.87 -11.94 20.11
CA GLU A 239 18.78 -10.81 20.34
C GLU A 239 18.00 -9.50 20.41
N GLU A 240 18.58 -8.46 20.98
CA GLU A 240 18.05 -7.10 20.84
C GLU A 240 18.11 -6.68 19.37
N ILE A 241 17.17 -5.83 18.92
CA ILE A 241 17.17 -5.32 17.55
C ILE A 241 17.30 -3.79 17.55
N PRO A 242 18.44 -3.24 17.00
CA PRO A 242 19.52 -3.94 16.32
C PRO A 242 20.42 -4.73 17.26
N GLY A 243 21.00 -5.82 16.73
CA GLY A 243 21.91 -6.71 17.43
C GLY A 243 22.88 -7.36 16.45
N PRO A 244 23.81 -8.22 16.93
CA PRO A 244 24.93 -8.72 16.11
C PRO A 244 24.54 -9.38 14.80
N CYS A 245 23.42 -10.14 14.76
CA CYS A 245 22.95 -10.78 13.53
C CYS A 245 22.38 -9.76 12.56
N VAL A 246 21.57 -8.80 13.07
CA VAL A 246 21.00 -7.73 12.25
C VAL A 246 22.10 -6.84 11.67
N GLU A 247 23.10 -6.47 12.46
CA GLU A 247 24.25 -5.69 12.01
C GLU A 247 25.05 -6.44 10.91
N TYR A 248 25.33 -7.72 11.11
CA TYR A 248 25.99 -8.54 10.10
C TYR A 248 25.22 -8.62 8.78
N LEU A 249 23.90 -8.82 8.86
CA LEU A 249 23.03 -8.85 7.68
C LEU A 249 22.93 -7.47 7.01
N GLY A 250 22.96 -6.38 7.78
CA GLY A 250 23.07 -5.01 7.28
C GLY A 250 24.35 -4.80 6.47
N GLU A 251 25.49 -5.23 7.00
CA GLU A 251 26.74 -5.17 6.28
C GLU A 251 26.75 -6.05 5.01
N LEU A 252 26.02 -7.16 5.01
CA LEU A 252 25.80 -7.95 3.79
C LEU A 252 24.97 -7.19 2.76
N ALA A 253 23.88 -6.55 3.19
CA ALA A 253 23.02 -5.72 2.34
C ALA A 253 23.83 -4.57 1.70
N LYS A 254 24.62 -3.85 2.50
CA LYS A 254 25.50 -2.76 2.07
C LYS A 254 26.53 -3.20 1.04
N ARG A 255 27.32 -4.23 1.35
CA ARG A 255 28.35 -4.75 0.44
C ARG A 255 27.80 -5.23 -0.90
N ASN A 256 26.52 -5.57 -0.96
CA ASN A 256 25.85 -6.07 -2.15
C ASN A 256 24.84 -5.07 -2.76
N ASN A 257 24.70 -3.86 -2.19
CA ASN A 257 23.85 -2.77 -2.68
C ASN A 257 22.41 -3.18 -2.94
N LEU A 258 21.80 -3.93 -2.01
CA LEU A 258 20.42 -4.40 -2.10
C LEU A 258 19.68 -4.20 -0.77
N TYR A 259 18.32 -4.21 -0.83
CA TYR A 259 17.51 -4.33 0.36
C TYR A 259 17.37 -5.81 0.73
N LEU A 260 17.45 -6.11 2.03
CA LEU A 260 17.34 -7.45 2.54
C LEU A 260 16.24 -7.54 3.59
N VAL A 261 15.35 -8.53 3.45
CA VAL A 261 14.29 -8.81 4.42
C VAL A 261 14.41 -10.24 4.94
N THR A 262 14.30 -10.40 6.25
CA THR A 262 14.23 -11.69 6.94
C THR A 262 13.52 -11.56 8.26
N SER A 263 13.28 -12.67 8.97
CA SER A 263 12.86 -12.61 10.38
C SER A 263 13.78 -13.39 11.31
N LEU A 264 13.79 -12.97 12.56
CA LEU A 264 14.53 -13.55 13.67
C LEU A 264 13.74 -13.32 14.98
N PHE A 265 14.15 -13.99 16.06
CA PHE A 265 13.60 -13.71 17.36
C PHE A 265 14.27 -12.49 18.00
N GLU A 266 13.43 -11.56 18.43
CA GLU A 266 13.81 -10.32 19.13
C GLU A 266 13.57 -10.46 20.62
N ARG A 267 14.51 -9.97 21.41
CA ARG A 267 14.34 -9.74 22.84
C ARG A 267 14.21 -8.24 23.09
N ASP A 268 13.13 -7.83 23.74
CA ASP A 268 12.91 -6.48 24.21
C ASP A 268 12.56 -6.55 25.69
N GLN A 269 13.54 -6.31 26.53
CA GLN A 269 13.49 -6.58 27.96
C GLN A 269 13.08 -8.06 28.25
N GLU A 270 11.95 -8.28 28.91
CA GLU A 270 11.43 -9.62 29.21
C GLU A 270 10.57 -10.19 28.09
N ALA A 271 10.20 -9.40 27.09
CA ALA A 271 9.33 -9.84 26.00
C ALA A 271 10.14 -10.42 24.83
N LEU A 272 9.60 -11.48 24.23
CA LEU A 272 10.14 -12.10 23.03
C LEU A 272 9.18 -11.87 21.87
N TYR A 273 9.71 -11.61 20.69
CA TYR A 273 8.93 -11.39 19.47
C TYR A 273 9.53 -12.17 18.30
N ASN A 274 8.69 -12.63 17.38
CA ASN A 274 9.12 -12.99 16.03
C ASN A 274 9.10 -11.70 15.19
N THR A 275 10.26 -11.23 14.78
CA THR A 275 10.42 -9.89 14.20
C THR A 275 11.05 -9.96 12.83
N ALA A 276 10.41 -9.36 11.83
CA ALA A 276 11.00 -9.13 10.52
C ALA A 276 11.69 -7.78 10.49
N VAL A 277 12.85 -7.74 9.85
CA VAL A 277 13.64 -6.53 9.61
C VAL A 277 13.80 -6.26 8.13
N ILE A 278 13.86 -4.99 7.76
CA ILE A 278 14.26 -4.53 6.42
C ILE A 278 15.53 -3.71 6.54
N LEU A 279 16.59 -4.16 5.85
CA LEU A 279 17.93 -3.60 5.85
C LEU A 279 18.20 -2.94 4.51
N GLY A 280 18.79 -1.76 4.53
CA GLY A 280 19.04 -0.95 3.35
C GLY A 280 20.40 -1.21 2.70
N PRO A 281 20.61 -0.67 1.49
CA PRO A 281 21.89 -0.75 0.77
C PRO A 281 23.00 0.11 1.40
N ASP A 282 22.69 0.91 2.40
CA ASP A 282 23.60 1.66 3.27
C ASP A 282 24.07 0.85 4.50
N GLY A 283 23.42 -0.29 4.74
CA GLY A 283 23.64 -1.17 5.89
C GLY A 283 22.72 -0.89 7.06
N GLU A 284 22.00 0.22 7.01
CA GLU A 284 21.12 0.64 8.09
C GLU A 284 19.78 -0.13 8.06
N MET A 285 19.21 -0.34 9.22
CA MET A 285 17.88 -0.90 9.36
C MET A 285 16.83 0.20 9.09
N LEU A 286 16.05 0.06 8.00
CA LEU A 286 14.93 0.96 7.73
C LEU A 286 13.84 0.83 8.79
N GLY A 287 13.68 -0.36 9.34
CA GLY A 287 12.77 -0.61 10.42
C GLY A 287 12.45 -2.10 10.61
N LYS A 288 11.51 -2.36 11.51
CA LYS A 288 11.12 -3.71 11.90
C LYS A 288 9.60 -3.87 12.02
N TYR A 289 9.14 -5.10 11.92
CA TYR A 289 7.76 -5.51 12.08
C TYR A 289 7.71 -6.71 13.05
N ARG A 290 7.03 -6.57 14.18
CA ARG A 290 6.73 -7.66 15.10
C ARG A 290 5.47 -8.39 14.63
N LYS A 291 5.55 -9.70 14.50
CA LYS A 291 4.45 -10.55 14.02
C LYS A 291 3.16 -10.30 14.81
N LEU A 292 2.06 -10.02 14.11
CA LEU A 292 0.77 -9.74 14.76
C LEU A 292 0.02 -11.02 15.11
N CYS A 293 0.01 -11.97 14.16
CA CYS A 293 -0.78 -13.19 14.29
C CYS A 293 0.15 -14.37 14.62
N LEU A 294 0.18 -14.75 15.89
CA LEU A 294 1.04 -15.82 16.35
C LEU A 294 0.45 -17.19 16.03
N ALA A 295 1.28 -18.14 15.60
CA ALA A 295 0.93 -19.54 15.55
C ALA A 295 0.80 -20.09 17.00
N ARG A 296 0.08 -21.22 17.15
CA ARG A 296 -0.19 -21.82 18.46
C ARG A 296 1.09 -22.06 19.26
N GLU A 297 2.12 -22.52 18.59
CA GLU A 297 3.41 -22.86 19.21
C GLU A 297 4.10 -21.61 19.75
N GLU A 298 4.07 -20.51 18.99
CA GLU A 298 4.74 -19.26 19.36
C GLU A 298 4.20 -18.68 20.69
N TYR A 299 2.88 -18.56 20.85
CA TYR A 299 2.38 -18.03 22.13
C TYR A 299 2.50 -19.01 23.30
N ARG A 300 2.58 -20.34 23.04
CA ARG A 300 2.90 -21.33 24.08
C ARG A 300 4.35 -21.25 24.54
N GLU A 301 5.25 -20.80 23.66
CA GLU A 301 6.65 -20.51 23.98
C GLU A 301 6.85 -19.12 24.57
N GLY A 302 5.77 -18.36 24.82
CA GLY A 302 5.83 -17.04 25.43
C GLY A 302 6.18 -15.91 24.48
N ILE A 303 6.02 -16.11 23.17
CA ILE A 303 6.19 -15.03 22.19
C ILE A 303 5.04 -14.04 22.31
N SER A 304 5.35 -12.74 22.27
CA SER A 304 4.38 -11.66 22.32
C SER A 304 4.00 -11.18 20.91
N PRO A 305 2.73 -10.79 20.67
CA PRO A 305 2.33 -10.23 19.39
C PRO A 305 2.77 -8.78 19.26
N GLY A 306 3.01 -8.34 18.01
CA GLY A 306 3.12 -6.95 17.64
C GLY A 306 1.75 -6.24 17.62
N ASN A 307 1.76 -4.94 17.33
CA ASN A 307 0.56 -4.09 17.31
C ASN A 307 0.57 -3.03 16.20
N GLN A 308 1.52 -3.11 15.25
CA GLN A 308 1.69 -2.11 14.21
C GLN A 308 1.79 -2.75 12.83
N LEU A 309 1.41 -1.99 11.80
CA LEU A 309 1.48 -2.37 10.40
C LEU A 309 2.34 -1.34 9.64
N PRO A 310 3.66 -1.31 9.88
CA PRO A 310 4.54 -0.33 9.26
C PRO A 310 4.75 -0.64 7.77
N VAL A 311 4.94 0.43 6.99
CA VAL A 311 5.32 0.37 5.58
C VAL A 311 6.56 1.22 5.39
N PHE A 312 7.57 0.67 4.74
CA PHE A 312 8.89 1.25 4.62
C PHE A 312 9.13 1.80 3.21
N THR A 313 9.59 3.04 3.13
CA THR A 313 9.94 3.67 1.86
C THR A 313 11.33 3.23 1.42
N THR A 314 11.43 2.67 0.23
CA THR A 314 12.68 2.28 -0.41
C THR A 314 12.94 3.15 -1.65
N ARG A 315 14.13 3.01 -2.28
CA ARG A 315 14.46 3.73 -3.52
C ARG A 315 13.53 3.41 -4.70
N PHE A 316 12.79 2.30 -4.66
CA PHE A 316 11.93 1.85 -5.75
C PHE A 316 10.43 1.92 -5.43
N GLY A 317 10.04 1.92 -4.16
CA GLY A 317 8.64 1.91 -3.74
C GLY A 317 8.46 1.55 -2.28
N LYS A 318 7.23 1.26 -1.88
CA LYS A 318 6.83 1.01 -0.49
C LYS A 318 6.71 -0.48 -0.22
N VAL A 319 7.42 -0.95 0.82
CA VAL A 319 7.48 -2.36 1.22
C VAL A 319 6.82 -2.54 2.58
N GLY A 320 5.82 -3.42 2.67
CA GLY A 320 5.26 -3.93 3.92
C GLY A 320 5.89 -5.27 4.30
N LEU A 321 5.88 -5.60 5.58
CA LEU A 321 6.40 -6.87 6.09
C LEU A 321 5.29 -7.68 6.73
N MET A 322 5.27 -8.99 6.46
CA MET A 322 4.45 -10.01 7.13
C MET A 322 5.33 -11.18 7.54
N ILE A 323 4.89 -11.95 8.51
CA ILE A 323 5.61 -13.16 8.91
C ILE A 323 4.63 -14.36 8.98
N CYS A 324 4.94 -15.39 8.20
CA CYS A 324 4.36 -16.73 8.29
C CYS A 324 2.84 -16.75 8.52
N PHE A 325 2.39 -17.01 9.76
CA PHE A 325 1.00 -17.20 10.11
C PHE A 325 0.12 -15.98 9.83
N ASP A 326 0.69 -14.78 9.71
CA ASP A 326 -0.03 -13.57 9.28
C ASP A 326 -0.76 -13.77 7.94
N VAL A 327 -0.26 -14.65 7.07
CA VAL A 327 -0.91 -14.92 5.78
C VAL A 327 -2.31 -15.52 5.92
N HIS A 328 -2.62 -16.14 7.06
CA HIS A 328 -3.94 -16.71 7.34
C HIS A 328 -4.98 -15.64 7.67
N MET A 329 -4.53 -14.46 8.14
CA MET A 329 -5.38 -13.36 8.57
C MET A 329 -5.38 -12.26 7.51
N PRO A 330 -6.50 -12.05 6.79
CA PRO A 330 -6.56 -11.06 5.72
C PRO A 330 -6.31 -9.62 6.20
N GLU A 331 -6.55 -9.34 7.47
CA GLU A 331 -6.41 -8.01 8.08
C GLU A 331 -4.99 -7.48 7.99
N VAL A 332 -3.97 -8.34 8.11
CA VAL A 332 -2.57 -7.91 8.09
C VAL A 332 -2.18 -7.39 6.71
N ALA A 333 -2.39 -8.19 5.66
CA ALA A 333 -2.10 -7.77 4.29
C ALA A 333 -2.96 -6.55 3.88
N ARG A 334 -4.24 -6.54 4.28
CA ARG A 334 -5.17 -5.44 4.04
C ARG A 334 -4.71 -4.16 4.70
N GLY A 335 -4.25 -4.22 5.94
CA GLY A 335 -3.74 -3.08 6.68
C GLY A 335 -2.47 -2.51 6.05
N LEU A 336 -1.52 -3.36 5.67
CA LEU A 336 -0.30 -2.95 4.98
C LEU A 336 -0.60 -2.27 3.63
N ALA A 337 -1.49 -2.86 2.81
CA ALA A 337 -1.91 -2.27 1.54
C ALA A 337 -2.60 -0.91 1.75
N ALA A 338 -3.47 -0.80 2.77
CA ALA A 338 -4.13 0.46 3.12
C ALA A 338 -3.14 1.52 3.63
N ASN A 339 -2.00 1.11 4.19
CA ASN A 339 -0.90 2.00 4.57
C ASN A 339 0.05 2.30 3.41
N GLY A 340 -0.21 1.76 2.21
CA GLY A 340 0.48 2.09 0.98
C GLY A 340 1.53 1.09 0.53
N ALA A 341 1.59 -0.11 1.10
CA ALA A 341 2.49 -1.14 0.59
C ALA A 341 2.17 -1.49 -0.87
N GLU A 342 3.17 -1.46 -1.72
CA GLU A 342 3.11 -1.90 -3.12
C GLU A 342 3.66 -3.33 -3.26
N ILE A 343 4.60 -3.68 -2.38
CA ILE A 343 5.21 -4.99 -2.23
C ILE A 343 5.04 -5.42 -0.77
N ILE A 344 4.68 -6.68 -0.53
CA ILE A 344 4.70 -7.29 0.80
C ILE A 344 5.74 -8.40 0.79
N ALA A 345 6.74 -8.31 1.66
CA ALA A 345 7.74 -9.36 1.87
C ALA A 345 7.28 -10.27 3.01
N LEU A 346 7.28 -11.57 2.76
CA LEU A 346 6.76 -12.60 3.65
C LEU A 346 7.79 -13.72 3.89
N PRO A 347 8.72 -13.57 4.83
CA PRO A 347 9.43 -14.69 5.45
C PRO A 347 8.42 -15.70 6.04
N ILE A 348 8.49 -16.96 5.62
CA ILE A 348 7.47 -17.95 6.00
C ILE A 348 8.05 -19.37 6.09
N MET A 349 7.69 -20.13 7.11
CA MET A 349 8.05 -21.56 7.15
C MET A 349 7.17 -22.39 6.24
N GLY A 350 5.89 -22.06 6.15
CA GLY A 350 4.96 -22.78 5.33
C GLY A 350 3.52 -22.34 5.48
N GLY A 351 2.64 -22.94 4.69
CA GLY A 351 1.22 -22.62 4.65
C GLY A 351 0.58 -23.01 3.32
N HIS A 352 -0.68 -22.71 3.15
CA HIS A 352 -1.40 -23.04 1.94
C HIS A 352 -1.12 -21.97 0.84
N PRO A 353 -0.70 -22.36 -0.37
CA PRO A 353 -0.30 -21.39 -1.42
C PRO A 353 -1.46 -20.50 -1.90
N ALA A 354 -2.72 -20.99 -1.83
CA ALA A 354 -3.88 -20.18 -2.19
C ALA A 354 -4.04 -18.93 -1.30
N LEU A 355 -3.50 -18.95 -0.07
CA LEU A 355 -3.55 -17.77 0.80
C LEU A 355 -2.60 -16.67 0.31
N ALA A 356 -1.40 -17.00 -0.15
CA ALA A 356 -0.50 -16.03 -0.77
C ALA A 356 -1.14 -15.41 -2.01
N LYS A 357 -1.70 -16.26 -2.88
CA LYS A 357 -2.47 -15.82 -4.05
C LYS A 357 -3.60 -14.87 -3.67
N ALA A 358 -4.40 -15.22 -2.65
CA ALA A 358 -5.51 -14.39 -2.19
C ALA A 358 -5.02 -13.02 -1.69
N ARG A 359 -3.95 -12.98 -0.87
CA ARG A 359 -3.39 -11.72 -0.34
C ARG A 359 -2.90 -10.80 -1.45
N ALA A 360 -2.26 -11.35 -2.49
CA ALA A 360 -1.84 -10.59 -3.65
C ALA A 360 -3.03 -10.00 -4.44
N ILE A 361 -4.02 -10.82 -4.75
CA ILE A 361 -5.21 -10.43 -5.55
C ILE A 361 -6.04 -9.38 -4.81
N GLU A 362 -6.50 -9.71 -3.60
CA GLU A 362 -7.47 -8.88 -2.86
C GLU A 362 -6.93 -7.51 -2.43
N ASN A 363 -5.59 -7.36 -2.40
CA ASN A 363 -4.92 -6.12 -2.06
C ASN A 363 -4.23 -5.45 -3.25
N GLN A 364 -4.16 -6.14 -4.41
CA GLN A 364 -3.44 -5.71 -5.61
C GLN A 364 -2.00 -5.28 -5.33
N VAL A 365 -1.31 -6.06 -4.51
CA VAL A 365 0.11 -5.90 -4.17
C VAL A 365 0.94 -7.04 -4.75
N TYR A 366 2.22 -6.81 -4.97
CA TYR A 366 3.16 -7.90 -5.17
C TYR A 366 3.45 -8.55 -3.81
N LEU A 367 3.41 -9.89 -3.76
CA LEU A 367 3.75 -10.64 -2.55
C LEU A 367 4.98 -11.51 -2.82
N VAL A 368 5.96 -11.42 -1.93
CA VAL A 368 7.23 -12.18 -2.05
C VAL A 368 7.30 -13.16 -0.90
N THR A 369 7.27 -14.43 -1.21
CA THR A 369 7.33 -15.51 -0.21
C THR A 369 8.70 -16.17 -0.24
N SER A 370 9.33 -16.38 0.92
CA SER A 370 10.55 -17.15 1.08
C SER A 370 10.33 -18.23 2.13
N THR A 371 10.35 -19.49 1.71
CA THR A 371 10.08 -20.66 2.55
C THR A 371 11.18 -21.70 2.44
N TYR A 372 11.09 -22.77 3.21
CA TYR A 372 12.06 -23.85 3.33
C TYR A 372 11.68 -25.13 2.58
N SER A 373 10.51 -25.15 1.96
CA SER A 373 9.99 -26.30 1.20
C SER A 373 9.97 -25.98 -0.30
N VAL A 374 10.03 -27.04 -1.10
CA VAL A 374 9.79 -26.99 -2.56
C VAL A 374 8.57 -27.83 -2.94
N ASN A 375 7.80 -28.31 -1.97
CA ASN A 375 6.56 -29.05 -2.19
C ASN A 375 5.50 -28.12 -2.79
N GLU A 376 4.88 -28.55 -3.89
CA GLU A 376 3.87 -27.76 -4.63
C GLU A 376 2.55 -27.58 -3.85
N ASP A 377 2.22 -28.52 -2.99
CA ASP A 377 1.03 -28.47 -2.14
C ASP A 377 1.23 -27.57 -0.89
N TRP A 378 2.42 -27.00 -0.74
CA TRP A 378 2.82 -26.15 0.37
C TRP A 378 3.18 -24.75 -0.10
N MET A 379 3.33 -23.81 0.83
CA MET A 379 3.78 -22.47 0.48
C MET A 379 5.07 -22.52 -0.35
N GLN A 380 5.08 -21.80 -1.46
CA GLN A 380 6.17 -21.79 -2.41
C GLN A 380 7.04 -20.56 -2.24
N THR A 381 8.33 -20.69 -2.45
CA THR A 381 9.25 -19.54 -2.55
C THR A 381 9.08 -18.91 -3.93
N GLY A 382 8.76 -17.61 -3.98
CA GLY A 382 8.62 -16.92 -5.25
C GLY A 382 7.99 -15.55 -5.16
N VAL A 383 7.66 -15.01 -6.32
CA VAL A 383 7.07 -13.67 -6.49
C VAL A 383 5.67 -13.80 -7.09
N TRP A 384 4.66 -13.43 -6.33
CA TRP A 384 3.26 -13.40 -6.73
C TRP A 384 2.91 -12.00 -7.23
N ASP A 385 2.29 -11.91 -8.38
CA ASP A 385 1.83 -10.63 -8.90
C ASP A 385 0.44 -10.23 -8.37
N ARG A 386 0.00 -9.05 -8.77
CA ARG A 386 -1.30 -8.47 -8.39
C ARG A 386 -2.53 -9.21 -8.94
N SER A 387 -2.34 -10.14 -9.86
CA SER A 387 -3.37 -11.08 -10.34
C SER A 387 -3.33 -12.42 -9.60
N GLY A 388 -2.36 -12.60 -8.70
CA GLY A 388 -2.13 -13.82 -7.95
C GLY A 388 -1.42 -14.90 -8.75
N GLU A 389 -0.75 -14.54 -9.84
CA GLU A 389 0.10 -15.45 -10.61
C GLU A 389 1.51 -15.51 -9.99
N LEU A 390 2.05 -16.72 -9.88
CA LEU A 390 3.39 -16.95 -9.36
C LEU A 390 4.40 -16.98 -10.52
N HIS A 391 5.10 -15.86 -10.73
CA HIS A 391 5.99 -15.68 -11.88
C HIS A 391 7.35 -16.34 -11.72
N ALA A 392 7.95 -16.25 -10.52
CA ALA A 392 9.23 -16.91 -10.26
C ALA A 392 9.05 -17.85 -9.07
N ARG A 393 9.31 -19.15 -9.28
CA ARG A 393 9.13 -20.20 -8.29
C ARG A 393 10.42 -21.01 -8.11
N ALA A 394 10.85 -21.18 -6.87
CA ALA A 394 11.91 -22.12 -6.55
C ALA A 394 11.40 -23.56 -6.70
N THR A 395 12.10 -24.34 -7.53
CA THR A 395 11.77 -25.77 -7.81
C THR A 395 12.73 -26.75 -7.15
N LYS A 396 13.79 -26.24 -6.56
CA LYS A 396 14.80 -27.00 -5.82
C LYS A 396 15.23 -26.28 -4.57
N ARG A 397 15.85 -27.00 -3.64
CA ARG A 397 16.47 -26.40 -2.46
C ARG A 397 17.67 -25.55 -2.86
N ASN A 398 17.98 -24.55 -2.03
CA ASN A 398 19.10 -23.60 -2.26
C ASN A 398 18.93 -22.83 -3.57
N ASP A 399 17.72 -22.46 -3.91
CA ASP A 399 17.38 -21.78 -5.15
C ASP A 399 17.05 -20.31 -4.89
N LEU A 400 17.72 -19.43 -5.60
CA LEU A 400 17.44 -18.00 -5.66
C LEU A 400 16.67 -17.71 -6.94
N VAL A 401 15.40 -17.43 -6.82
CA VAL A 401 14.56 -17.00 -7.95
C VAL A 401 14.44 -15.50 -7.99
N VAL A 402 14.39 -14.93 -9.21
CA VAL A 402 14.38 -13.49 -9.43
C VAL A 402 13.30 -13.16 -10.47
N HIS A 403 12.51 -12.14 -10.17
CA HIS A 403 11.53 -11.59 -11.10
C HIS A 403 11.61 -10.06 -11.13
N GLU A 404 11.57 -9.48 -12.35
CA GLU A 404 11.52 -8.03 -12.52
C GLU A 404 10.07 -7.57 -12.66
N ILE A 405 9.68 -6.60 -11.85
CA ILE A 405 8.38 -5.96 -11.88
C ILE A 405 8.51 -4.49 -12.24
N ASP A 406 7.41 -3.87 -12.69
CA ASP A 406 7.32 -2.43 -12.88
C ASP A 406 6.15 -1.88 -12.06
N LEU A 407 6.46 -1.13 -11.00
CA LEU A 407 5.49 -0.53 -10.09
C LEU A 407 4.73 0.65 -10.71
N ALA A 408 5.24 1.22 -11.81
CA ALA A 408 4.55 2.29 -12.53
C ALA A 408 3.36 1.79 -13.35
N ILE A 409 3.31 0.50 -13.68
CA ILE A 409 2.21 -0.09 -14.45
C ILE A 409 1.02 -0.31 -13.52
N PRO A 410 -0.11 0.42 -13.69
CA PRO A 410 -1.29 0.19 -12.88
C PRO A 410 -1.92 -1.18 -13.23
N HIS A 411 -2.43 -1.87 -12.21
CA HIS A 411 -3.18 -3.10 -12.39
C HIS A 411 -4.67 -2.80 -12.45
N PHE A 412 -5.36 -3.36 -13.43
CA PHE A 412 -6.80 -3.21 -13.60
C PHE A 412 -7.49 -4.58 -13.65
N TRP A 413 -8.43 -4.78 -12.77
CA TRP A 413 -9.36 -5.90 -12.92
C TRP A 413 -10.34 -5.61 -14.04
N ARG A 414 -10.67 -6.66 -14.79
CA ARG A 414 -11.70 -6.57 -15.84
C ARG A 414 -13.07 -6.23 -15.23
N GLY A 415 -13.93 -5.68 -16.05
CA GLY A 415 -15.25 -5.24 -15.64
C GLY A 415 -15.22 -3.89 -14.91
N ASN A 416 -16.10 -3.72 -13.93
CA ASN A 416 -16.33 -2.44 -13.29
C ASN A 416 -15.47 -2.17 -12.03
N ILE A 417 -14.53 -3.05 -11.70
CA ILE A 417 -13.67 -2.88 -10.52
C ILE A 417 -12.54 -1.87 -10.79
N GLY A 418 -11.87 -2.00 -11.95
CA GLY A 418 -10.77 -1.10 -12.32
C GLY A 418 -9.54 -1.26 -11.44
N ASN A 419 -8.89 -0.15 -11.10
CA ASN A 419 -7.75 -0.13 -10.20
C ASN A 419 -8.23 -0.18 -8.74
N PHE A 420 -8.35 -1.38 -8.20
CA PHE A 420 -8.87 -1.59 -6.85
C PHE A 420 -7.88 -1.15 -5.77
N HIS A 421 -6.58 -1.19 -6.02
CA HIS A 421 -5.57 -0.71 -5.06
C HIS A 421 -5.81 0.75 -4.64
N ASN A 422 -6.08 1.62 -5.62
CA ASN A 422 -6.40 3.02 -5.33
C ASN A 422 -7.73 3.19 -4.59
N ARG A 423 -8.70 2.27 -4.79
CA ARG A 423 -10.02 2.31 -4.16
C ARG A 423 -10.04 1.79 -2.72
N LEU A 424 -9.16 0.82 -2.40
CA LEU A 424 -9.11 0.16 -1.09
C LEU A 424 -9.14 1.11 0.10
N ARG A 425 -8.47 2.23 -0.02
CA ARG A 425 -8.33 3.20 1.07
C ARG A 425 -9.64 3.89 1.43
N HIS A 426 -10.50 4.11 0.44
CA HIS A 426 -11.73 4.89 0.56
C HIS A 426 -12.98 4.03 0.61
N GLU A 427 -12.96 2.86 -0.04
CA GLU A 427 -14.15 2.02 -0.19
C GLU A 427 -14.22 0.85 0.81
N ARG A 428 -13.11 0.58 1.53
CA ARG A 428 -13.14 -0.41 2.60
C ARG A 428 -14.03 0.06 3.76
N PRO A 429 -14.67 -0.86 4.50
CA PRO A 429 -15.37 -0.51 5.72
C PRO A 429 -14.47 0.19 6.73
N SER A 430 -14.98 1.22 7.38
CA SER A 430 -14.29 1.97 8.44
C SER A 430 -14.61 1.45 9.84
N PHE A 431 -15.08 0.22 9.98
CA PHE A 431 -15.32 -0.38 11.29
C PHE A 431 -14.00 -0.85 11.92
N GLN A 432 -13.89 -0.65 13.22
CA GLN A 432 -12.89 -1.34 14.01
C GLN A 432 -13.40 -2.76 14.25
N LEU A 433 -12.50 -3.74 14.16
CA LEU A 433 -12.84 -5.08 14.63
C LEU A 433 -13.31 -4.97 16.09
N PRO A 434 -14.36 -5.70 16.50
CA PRO A 434 -14.75 -5.72 17.89
C PRO A 434 -13.54 -6.04 18.78
N LYS A 435 -13.39 -5.24 19.86
CA LYS A 435 -12.33 -5.48 20.83
C LYS A 435 -12.58 -6.79 21.57
#